data_de36b9c27fda2dd95c7771e6e092616e
#
_entry.id   de36b9c27fda2dd95c7771e6e092616e
#
_cell.length_a   1.000
_cell.length_b   1.000
_cell.length_c   1.000
_cell.angle_alpha   90.00
_cell.angle_beta   90.00
_cell.angle_gamma   90.00
#
_symmetry.space_group_name_H-M   'P 1'
#
loop_
_entity.id
_entity.type
_entity.pdbx_description
1 polymer ?
#
loop_
_entity_poly.entity_id
_entity_poly.type
_entity_poly.pdbx_seq_one_letter_code
_entity_poly.pdbx_strand_id
1 'polypeptide(L)'
;SLKLYLNSLNQERYKSTETVRSLVEQDLSSISRSEVKVVIHPLDEIEVDVFGERAGKCIDHVVVELIAQQPDSQLLNITDVDADDEVLYSDLFRSNCPVTGQPDWASIEIRYTGKKISESSLLEYLISFREHLGYHEDCAERIFRDIMLKCEPSELRVGMNFLRRGGLDINVYRSTAIVTSDSVNSRLIRQ
;
A
#
# COMPACT_ATOMS: atom_id res chain seq x y z
N SER A 1 -2.56 17.73 8.40
CA SER A 1 -2.53 16.61 7.44
C SER A 1 -1.78 17.02 6.19
N LEU A 2 -1.13 16.09 5.51
CA LEU A 2 -0.39 16.34 4.27
C LEU A 2 -1.24 17.07 3.22
N LYS A 3 -2.49 16.64 3.05
CA LYS A 3 -3.43 17.29 2.13
C LYS A 3 -3.64 18.77 2.43
N LEU A 4 -3.85 19.14 3.71
CA LEU A 4 -4.05 20.54 4.08
C LEU A 4 -2.76 21.36 3.90
N TYR A 5 -1.61 20.78 4.21
CA TYR A 5 -0.31 21.39 3.98
C TYR A 5 -0.09 21.70 2.49
N LEU A 6 -0.25 20.70 1.61
CA LEU A 6 -0.08 20.91 0.18
C LEU A 6 -1.08 21.93 -0.40
N ASN A 7 -2.34 21.93 0.09
CA ASN A 7 -3.32 22.93 -0.32
C ASN A 7 -2.98 24.35 0.15
N SER A 8 -2.28 24.52 1.28
CA SER A 8 -1.88 25.85 1.74
C SER A 8 -0.89 26.54 0.80
N LEU A 9 -0.10 25.76 0.06
CA LEU A 9 0.86 26.28 -0.90
C LEU A 9 0.19 26.92 -2.13
N ASN A 10 -1.07 26.54 -2.44
CA ASN A 10 -1.79 27.04 -3.62
C ASN A 10 -2.16 28.54 -3.54
N GLN A 11 -2.10 29.13 -2.36
CA GLN A 11 -2.41 30.56 -2.14
C GLN A 11 -1.17 31.47 -2.25
N GLU A 12 0.00 30.86 -2.37
CA GLU A 12 1.28 31.58 -2.36
C GLU A 12 1.89 31.66 -3.77
N ARG A 13 2.78 32.65 -3.94
CA ARG A 13 3.56 32.79 -5.17
C ARG A 13 5.02 32.45 -4.88
N TYR A 14 5.54 31.49 -5.60
CA TYR A 14 6.93 31.05 -5.49
C TYR A 14 7.74 31.49 -6.71
N LYS A 15 9.06 31.67 -6.51
CA LYS A 15 9.96 32.11 -7.58
C LYS A 15 10.18 31.03 -8.65
N SER A 16 10.12 29.78 -8.25
CA SER A 16 10.32 28.62 -9.14
C SER A 16 9.74 27.34 -8.53
N THR A 17 9.52 26.33 -9.38
CA THR A 17 9.17 24.96 -8.96
C THR A 17 10.19 24.37 -8.01
N GLU A 18 11.49 24.65 -8.25
CA GLU A 18 12.59 24.20 -7.39
C GLU A 18 12.47 24.76 -5.96
N THR A 19 12.02 26.01 -5.81
CA THR A 19 11.78 26.60 -4.49
C THR A 19 10.68 25.83 -3.73
N VAL A 20 9.60 25.47 -4.42
CA VAL A 20 8.51 24.69 -3.83
C VAL A 20 8.99 23.28 -3.47
N ARG A 21 9.70 22.62 -4.38
CA ARG A 21 10.26 21.28 -4.15
C ARG A 21 11.10 21.25 -2.88
N SER A 22 12.08 22.15 -2.78
CA SER A 22 12.99 22.22 -1.64
C SER A 22 12.27 22.54 -0.32
N LEU A 23 11.27 23.42 -0.36
CA LEU A 23 10.46 23.74 0.81
C LEU A 23 9.71 22.50 1.31
N VAL A 24 9.03 21.79 0.41
CA VAL A 24 8.24 20.60 0.77
C VAL A 24 9.14 19.47 1.28
N GLU A 25 10.29 19.23 0.64
CA GLU A 25 11.28 18.25 1.11
C GLU A 25 11.77 18.55 2.53
N GLN A 26 12.13 19.82 2.79
CA GLN A 26 12.60 20.24 4.10
C GLN A 26 11.53 20.06 5.19
N ASP A 27 10.31 20.57 4.94
CA ASP A 27 9.22 20.53 5.90
C ASP A 27 8.82 19.09 6.22
N LEU A 28 8.62 18.26 5.19
CA LEU A 28 8.19 16.89 5.37
C LEU A 28 9.28 16.01 5.98
N SER A 29 10.55 16.20 5.60
CA SER A 29 11.67 15.47 6.20
C SER A 29 11.82 15.80 7.69
N SER A 30 11.63 17.07 8.06
CA SER A 30 11.67 17.51 9.46
C SER A 30 10.56 16.87 10.30
N ILE A 31 9.33 16.82 9.78
CA ILE A 31 8.17 16.28 10.50
C ILE A 31 8.24 14.74 10.59
N SER A 32 8.59 14.08 9.48
CA SER A 32 8.65 12.62 9.42
C SER A 32 9.90 12.04 10.09
N ARG A 33 10.92 12.87 10.35
CA ARG A 33 12.26 12.45 10.81
C ARG A 33 12.90 11.42 9.87
N SER A 34 12.62 11.54 8.59
CA SER A 34 13.08 10.65 7.52
C SER A 34 13.39 11.47 6.28
N GLU A 35 14.23 10.95 5.42
CA GLU A 35 14.49 11.56 4.12
C GLU A 35 13.20 11.51 3.29
N VAL A 36 12.77 12.69 2.81
CA VAL A 36 11.67 12.84 1.87
C VAL A 36 12.20 13.37 0.55
N LYS A 37 11.84 12.72 -0.53
CA LYS A 37 12.16 13.12 -1.89
C LYS A 37 10.89 13.62 -2.58
N VAL A 38 10.94 14.80 -3.17
CA VAL A 38 9.81 15.42 -3.87
C VAL A 38 10.14 15.56 -5.34
N VAL A 39 9.24 15.12 -6.20
CA VAL A 39 9.30 15.36 -7.65
C VAL A 39 8.05 16.12 -8.04
N ILE A 40 8.21 17.20 -8.80
CA ILE A 40 7.11 18.02 -9.31
C ILE A 40 7.11 17.90 -10.83
N HIS A 41 6.01 17.42 -11.38
CA HIS A 41 5.78 17.32 -12.81
C HIS A 41 4.78 18.39 -13.24
N PRO A 42 5.11 19.28 -14.18
CA PRO A 42 4.13 20.14 -14.84
C PRO A 42 3.06 19.30 -15.56
N LEU A 43 1.81 19.77 -15.56
CA LEU A 43 0.70 18.98 -16.13
C LEU A 43 0.82 18.75 -17.64
N ASP A 44 1.48 19.64 -18.34
CA ASP A 44 1.74 19.57 -19.78
C ASP A 44 2.92 18.65 -20.15
N GLU A 45 3.72 18.25 -19.18
CA GLU A 45 4.83 17.31 -19.34
C GLU A 45 4.48 15.87 -18.90
N ILE A 46 3.29 15.67 -18.33
CA ILE A 46 2.87 14.34 -17.89
C ILE A 46 2.36 13.56 -19.11
N GLU A 47 3.07 12.50 -19.48
CA GLU A 47 2.51 11.49 -20.39
C GLU A 47 1.27 10.87 -19.76
N VAL A 48 0.22 10.62 -20.58
CA VAL A 48 -1.00 9.99 -20.07
C VAL A 48 -0.65 8.66 -19.45
N ASP A 49 -0.87 8.55 -18.15
CA ASP A 49 -0.61 7.32 -17.40
C ASP A 49 -1.34 6.13 -18.03
N VAL A 50 -0.60 5.22 -18.60
CA VAL A 50 -1.11 3.90 -18.92
C VAL A 50 -1.24 3.18 -17.59
N PHE A 51 -2.44 2.73 -17.23
CA PHE A 51 -2.63 1.91 -16.05
C PHE A 51 -1.72 0.69 -16.12
N GLY A 52 -0.97 0.46 -15.05
CA GLY A 52 -0.06 -0.67 -14.97
C GLY A 52 -0.80 -2.00 -15.01
N GLU A 53 -0.28 -2.95 -15.77
CA GLU A 53 -0.68 -4.34 -15.66
C GLU A 53 -0.11 -4.91 -14.36
N ARG A 54 -0.92 -5.69 -13.66
CA ARG A 54 -0.45 -6.38 -12.46
C ARG A 54 0.18 -7.71 -12.83
N ALA A 55 1.34 -7.95 -12.30
CA ALA A 55 1.91 -9.29 -12.28
C ALA A 55 1.20 -10.15 -11.22
N GLY A 56 1.21 -11.46 -11.42
CA GLY A 56 0.77 -12.42 -10.41
C GLY A 56 -0.68 -12.85 -10.52
N LYS A 57 -1.14 -13.51 -9.45
CA LYS A 57 -2.44 -14.16 -9.39
C LYS A 57 -3.44 -13.38 -8.55
N CYS A 58 -4.61 -13.09 -9.13
CA CYS A 58 -5.75 -12.55 -8.40
C CYS A 58 -6.39 -13.63 -7.51
N ILE A 59 -6.54 -13.32 -6.20
CA ILE A 59 -7.17 -14.24 -5.25
C ILE A 59 -8.63 -13.88 -4.93
N ASP A 60 -9.20 -12.87 -5.56
CA ASP A 60 -10.55 -12.36 -5.25
C ASP A 60 -11.68 -13.35 -5.57
N HIS A 61 -11.41 -14.34 -6.41
CA HIS A 61 -12.38 -15.37 -6.82
C HIS A 61 -12.33 -16.62 -5.96
N VAL A 62 -11.41 -16.67 -4.99
CA VAL A 62 -11.30 -17.81 -4.09
C VAL A 62 -12.47 -17.81 -3.10
N VAL A 63 -13.05 -18.99 -2.91
CA VAL A 63 -14.17 -19.15 -1.95
C VAL A 63 -13.61 -19.10 -0.53
N VAL A 64 -14.16 -18.21 0.29
CA VAL A 64 -13.89 -18.10 1.72
C VAL A 64 -15.13 -18.52 2.48
N GLU A 65 -15.01 -19.54 3.33
CA GLU A 65 -16.14 -20.12 4.07
C GLU A 65 -16.49 -19.31 5.33
N LEU A 66 -15.50 -18.75 6.00
CA LEU A 66 -15.64 -17.98 7.22
C LEU A 66 -15.03 -16.60 7.03
N ILE A 67 -15.75 -15.56 7.44
CA ILE A 67 -15.23 -14.18 7.46
C ILE A 67 -15.00 -13.80 8.91
N ALA A 68 -13.72 -13.72 9.31
CA ALA A 68 -13.34 -13.17 10.60
C ALA A 68 -13.68 -11.68 10.66
N GLN A 69 -14.09 -11.20 11.84
CA GLN A 69 -14.49 -9.80 12.04
C GLN A 69 -13.32 -8.90 12.44
N GLN A 70 -12.18 -9.48 12.79
CA GLN A 70 -10.98 -8.76 13.21
C GLN A 70 -9.73 -9.43 12.64
N PRO A 71 -8.71 -8.67 12.28
CA PRO A 71 -7.45 -9.21 11.81
C PRO A 71 -6.78 -10.09 12.87
N ASP A 72 -6.49 -11.33 12.48
CA ASP A 72 -5.76 -12.29 13.31
C ASP A 72 -4.76 -13.06 12.43
N SER A 73 -3.49 -13.03 12.78
CA SER A 73 -2.45 -13.77 12.06
C SER A 73 -2.66 -15.29 12.07
N GLN A 74 -3.45 -15.83 13.00
CA GLN A 74 -3.79 -17.25 13.06
C GLN A 74 -4.66 -17.71 11.88
N LEU A 75 -5.30 -16.78 11.16
CA LEU A 75 -6.01 -17.08 9.91
C LEU A 75 -5.06 -17.50 8.78
N LEU A 76 -3.81 -17.04 8.80
CA LEU A 76 -2.82 -17.35 7.77
C LEU A 76 -2.35 -18.80 7.88
N ASN A 77 -2.36 -19.50 6.76
CA ASN A 77 -1.89 -20.87 6.64
C ASN A 77 -0.94 -21.03 5.45
N ILE A 78 0.06 -21.88 5.61
CA ILE A 78 1.00 -22.27 4.55
C ILE A 78 0.78 -23.71 4.14
N THR A 79 1.22 -24.06 2.94
CA THR A 79 1.26 -25.44 2.44
C THR A 79 2.68 -25.98 2.48
N ASP A 80 2.86 -27.26 2.19
CA ASP A 80 4.20 -27.88 2.10
C ASP A 80 4.93 -27.57 0.78
N VAL A 81 4.28 -26.86 -0.14
CA VAL A 81 4.83 -26.49 -1.44
C VAL A 81 5.66 -25.22 -1.31
N ASP A 82 6.82 -25.19 -1.97
CA ASP A 82 7.64 -23.98 -2.03
C ASP A 82 7.16 -23.04 -3.15
N ALA A 83 7.22 -21.75 -2.87
CA ALA A 83 6.99 -20.66 -3.80
C ALA A 83 8.29 -19.87 -3.99
N ASP A 84 8.63 -19.58 -5.24
CA ASP A 84 9.77 -18.75 -5.62
C ASP A 84 9.24 -17.51 -6.33
N ASP A 85 9.41 -16.35 -5.70
CA ASP A 85 8.95 -15.06 -6.22
C ASP A 85 7.45 -15.03 -6.60
N GLU A 86 6.62 -15.71 -5.81
CA GLU A 86 5.16 -15.73 -6.04
C GLU A 86 4.54 -14.37 -5.77
N VAL A 87 3.65 -13.96 -6.67
CA VAL A 87 2.90 -12.71 -6.54
C VAL A 87 1.41 -13.01 -6.46
N LEU A 88 0.80 -12.64 -5.33
CA LEU A 88 -0.65 -12.70 -5.10
C LEU A 88 -1.19 -11.28 -4.94
N TYR A 89 -2.38 -11.01 -5.49
CA TYR A 89 -3.02 -9.71 -5.27
C TYR A 89 -4.53 -9.81 -5.04
N SER A 90 -5.07 -8.81 -4.35
CA SER A 90 -6.50 -8.66 -4.09
C SER A 90 -6.93 -7.20 -4.21
N ASP A 91 -8.13 -6.98 -4.73
CA ASP A 91 -8.82 -5.69 -4.79
C ASP A 91 -9.92 -5.57 -3.72
N LEU A 92 -10.05 -6.56 -2.85
CA LEU A 92 -11.11 -6.63 -1.85
C LEU A 92 -10.70 -6.09 -0.48
N PHE A 93 -9.43 -5.61 -0.35
CA PHE A 93 -8.98 -5.03 0.91
C PHE A 93 -9.75 -3.74 1.23
N ARG A 94 -10.19 -3.64 2.47
CA ARG A 94 -10.77 -2.44 3.06
C ARG A 94 -10.41 -2.35 4.54
N SER A 95 -10.11 -1.14 4.99
CA SER A 95 -10.07 -0.76 6.41
C SER A 95 -10.93 0.47 6.63
N ASN A 96 -10.99 0.98 7.84
CA ASN A 96 -11.68 2.24 8.15
C ASN A 96 -10.70 3.25 8.74
N CYS A 97 -10.84 4.50 8.34
CA CYS A 97 -10.04 5.60 8.88
C CYS A 97 -10.29 5.75 10.38
N PRO A 98 -9.26 5.76 11.25
CA PRO A 98 -9.45 5.83 12.70
C PRO A 98 -9.96 7.20 13.17
N VAL A 99 -9.87 8.24 12.31
CA VAL A 99 -10.32 9.60 12.63
C VAL A 99 -11.76 9.83 12.21
N THR A 100 -12.15 9.39 11.00
CA THR A 100 -13.45 9.71 10.40
C THR A 100 -14.39 8.52 10.31
N GLY A 101 -13.91 7.29 10.53
CA GLY A 101 -14.67 6.06 10.31
C GLY A 101 -14.99 5.75 8.84
N GLN A 102 -14.51 6.57 7.90
CA GLN A 102 -14.75 6.34 6.48
C GLN A 102 -13.97 5.14 5.95
N PRO A 103 -14.54 4.39 5.00
CA PRO A 103 -13.86 3.24 4.42
C PRO A 103 -12.67 3.66 3.55
N ASP A 104 -11.56 2.99 3.76
CA ASP A 104 -10.33 3.10 3.00
C ASP A 104 -10.10 1.82 2.21
N TRP A 105 -10.44 1.86 0.92
CA TRP A 105 -10.25 0.75 0.00
C TRP A 105 -8.85 0.77 -0.60
N ALA A 106 -8.27 -0.41 -0.76
CA ALA A 106 -6.99 -0.56 -1.44
C ALA A 106 -6.94 -1.80 -2.34
N SER A 107 -6.04 -1.73 -3.31
CA SER A 107 -5.49 -2.91 -3.97
C SER A 107 -4.23 -3.32 -3.22
N ILE A 108 -4.11 -4.57 -2.87
CA ILE A 108 -2.93 -5.11 -2.18
C ILE A 108 -2.21 -6.14 -3.05
N GLU A 109 -0.89 -6.06 -3.07
CA GLU A 109 0.01 -7.02 -3.69
C GLU A 109 0.95 -7.59 -2.63
N ILE A 110 1.12 -8.91 -2.66
CA ILE A 110 2.01 -9.65 -1.77
C ILE A 110 2.93 -10.49 -2.65
N ARG A 111 4.22 -10.17 -2.64
CA ARG A 111 5.28 -10.87 -3.36
C ARG A 111 6.21 -11.51 -2.35
N TYR A 112 6.50 -12.78 -2.50
CA TYR A 112 7.27 -13.50 -1.50
C TYR A 112 7.99 -14.74 -2.06
N THR A 113 9.02 -15.17 -1.34
CA THR A 113 9.72 -16.43 -1.52
C THR A 113 9.69 -17.20 -0.20
N GLY A 114 9.21 -18.46 -0.23
CA GLY A 114 9.06 -19.29 0.98
C GLY A 114 8.07 -20.42 0.79
N LYS A 115 7.43 -20.87 1.86
CA LYS A 115 6.30 -21.80 1.76
C LYS A 115 5.08 -21.10 1.18
N LYS A 116 4.40 -21.80 0.26
CA LYS A 116 3.22 -21.26 -0.42
C LYS A 116 2.11 -20.94 0.56
N ILE A 117 1.67 -19.67 0.56
CA ILE A 117 0.56 -19.20 1.41
C ILE A 117 -0.76 -19.70 0.79
N SER A 118 -1.64 -20.25 1.62
CA SER A 118 -2.98 -20.66 1.17
C SER A 118 -3.77 -19.41 0.74
N GLU A 119 -4.21 -19.40 -0.51
CA GLU A 119 -4.95 -18.27 -1.10
C GLU A 119 -6.24 -17.96 -0.35
N SER A 120 -6.98 -19.00 0.08
CA SER A 120 -8.21 -18.80 0.85
C SER A 120 -7.95 -18.21 2.23
N SER A 121 -6.90 -18.68 2.91
CA SER A 121 -6.52 -18.15 4.21
C SER A 121 -6.00 -16.72 4.13
N LEU A 122 -5.24 -16.40 3.09
CA LEU A 122 -4.77 -15.04 2.83
C LEU A 122 -5.93 -14.11 2.53
N LEU A 123 -6.87 -14.52 1.67
CA LEU A 123 -8.04 -13.70 1.35
C LEU A 123 -8.91 -13.48 2.59
N GLU A 124 -9.16 -14.51 3.40
CA GLU A 124 -9.89 -14.39 4.67
C GLU A 124 -9.19 -13.39 5.61
N TYR A 125 -7.88 -13.51 5.77
CA TYR A 125 -7.09 -12.58 6.58
C TYR A 125 -7.21 -11.13 6.06
N LEU A 126 -7.11 -10.89 4.75
CA LEU A 126 -7.25 -9.54 4.17
C LEU A 126 -8.67 -8.98 4.35
N ILE A 127 -9.71 -9.80 4.19
CA ILE A 127 -11.10 -9.38 4.38
C ILE A 127 -11.41 -9.07 5.85
N SER A 128 -10.73 -9.69 6.80
CA SER A 128 -10.92 -9.45 8.24
C SER A 128 -10.61 -8.01 8.69
N PHE A 129 -9.91 -7.23 7.85
CA PHE A 129 -9.66 -5.80 8.09
C PHE A 129 -10.86 -4.89 7.86
N ARG A 130 -11.97 -5.37 7.30
CA ARG A 130 -13.10 -4.53 6.87
C ARG A 130 -13.70 -3.64 7.95
N GLU A 131 -13.66 -4.05 9.20
CA GLU A 131 -14.12 -3.26 10.35
C GLU A 131 -12.96 -2.73 11.20
N HIS A 132 -11.70 -2.99 10.78
CA HIS A 132 -10.52 -2.52 11.49
C HIS A 132 -10.31 -1.01 11.30
N LEU A 133 -10.10 -0.31 12.41
CA LEU A 133 -9.73 1.10 12.44
C LEU A 133 -8.20 1.23 12.43
N GLY A 134 -7.62 1.71 11.35
CA GLY A 134 -6.18 1.86 11.22
C GLY A 134 -5.78 2.84 10.12
N TYR A 135 -4.64 3.49 10.30
CA TYR A 135 -4.02 4.24 9.21
C TYR A 135 -3.52 3.29 8.12
N HIS A 136 -3.36 3.81 6.92
CA HIS A 136 -2.88 3.05 5.77
C HIS A 136 -1.55 2.35 6.06
N GLU A 137 -0.64 3.08 6.68
CA GLU A 137 0.69 2.62 7.05
C GLU A 137 0.64 1.53 8.12
N ASP A 138 -0.23 1.69 9.11
CA ASP A 138 -0.42 0.70 10.19
C ASP A 138 -0.97 -0.62 9.66
N CYS A 139 -1.91 -0.56 8.71
CA CYS A 139 -2.45 -1.75 8.06
C CYS A 139 -1.36 -2.50 7.28
N ALA A 140 -0.56 -1.78 6.48
CA ALA A 140 0.54 -2.39 5.72
C ALA A 140 1.60 -3.00 6.65
N GLU A 141 1.98 -2.29 7.72
CA GLU A 141 2.93 -2.76 8.71
C GLU A 141 2.43 -4.02 9.40
N ARG A 142 1.16 -4.05 9.81
CA ARG A 142 0.56 -5.20 10.44
C ARG A 142 0.53 -6.41 9.51
N ILE A 143 0.09 -6.24 8.26
CA ILE A 143 0.05 -7.33 7.28
C ILE A 143 1.46 -7.87 7.03
N PHE A 144 2.44 -6.99 6.84
CA PHE A 144 3.82 -7.40 6.64
C PHE A 144 4.35 -8.22 7.83
N ARG A 145 4.18 -7.70 9.05
CA ARG A 145 4.62 -8.38 10.27
C ARG A 145 3.91 -9.71 10.48
N ASP A 146 2.59 -9.77 10.29
CA ASP A 146 1.81 -10.97 10.52
C ASP A 146 2.20 -12.08 9.52
N ILE A 147 2.45 -11.74 8.24
CA ILE A 147 2.97 -12.70 7.24
C ILE A 147 4.38 -13.14 7.60
N MET A 148 5.28 -12.23 7.96
CA MET A 148 6.64 -12.57 8.39
C MET A 148 6.66 -13.54 9.56
N LEU A 149 5.82 -13.31 10.57
CA LEU A 149 5.78 -14.13 11.78
C LEU A 149 5.09 -15.48 11.59
N LYS A 150 4.08 -15.55 10.72
CA LYS A 150 3.24 -16.74 10.59
C LYS A 150 3.64 -17.63 9.42
N CYS A 151 4.07 -17.03 8.32
CA CYS A 151 4.44 -17.75 7.09
C CYS A 151 5.96 -17.90 6.93
N GLU A 152 6.75 -17.14 7.66
CA GLU A 152 8.23 -17.19 7.69
C GLU A 152 8.89 -17.17 6.30
N PRO A 153 8.46 -16.28 5.36
CA PRO A 153 9.08 -16.20 4.05
C PRO A 153 10.54 -15.70 4.18
N SER A 154 11.42 -16.14 3.28
CA SER A 154 12.80 -15.63 3.21
C SER A 154 12.84 -14.21 2.62
N GLU A 155 11.92 -13.91 1.70
CA GLU A 155 11.72 -12.58 1.15
C GLU A 155 10.23 -12.25 1.14
N LEU A 156 9.90 -11.01 1.48
CA LEU A 156 8.53 -10.51 1.48
C LEU A 156 8.49 -9.05 1.04
N ARG A 157 7.54 -8.74 0.16
CA ARG A 157 7.11 -7.38 -0.17
C ARG A 157 5.60 -7.30 -0.08
N VAL A 158 5.10 -6.31 0.64
CA VAL A 158 3.69 -5.94 0.70
C VAL A 158 3.53 -4.55 0.12
N GLY A 159 2.72 -4.41 -0.92
CA GLY A 159 2.37 -3.14 -1.55
C GLY A 159 0.87 -2.89 -1.44
N MET A 160 0.47 -1.69 -1.01
CA MET A 160 -0.93 -1.30 -0.89
C MET A 160 -1.15 0.02 -1.61
N ASN A 161 -2.04 0.00 -2.60
CA ASN A 161 -2.42 1.15 -3.40
C ASN A 161 -3.83 1.57 -2.99
N PHE A 162 -3.93 2.62 -2.16
CA PHE A 162 -5.21 3.12 -1.67
C PHE A 162 -5.90 4.01 -2.69
N LEU A 163 -7.23 4.03 -2.66
CA LEU A 163 -8.03 4.91 -3.50
C LEU A 163 -7.73 6.38 -3.19
N ARG A 164 -7.69 7.18 -4.25
CA ARG A 164 -7.45 8.62 -4.16
C ARG A 164 -8.48 9.30 -3.27
N ARG A 165 -7.99 10.15 -2.37
CA ARG A 165 -8.82 11.00 -1.51
C ARG A 165 -8.35 12.44 -1.56
N GLY A 166 -9.24 13.34 -2.03
CA GLY A 166 -8.92 14.76 -2.11
C GLY A 166 -7.71 15.09 -2.98
N GLY A 167 -7.53 14.36 -4.08
CA GLY A 167 -6.43 14.54 -5.01
C GLY A 167 -5.11 13.87 -4.63
N LEU A 168 -5.07 13.08 -3.54
CA LEU A 168 -3.88 12.36 -3.10
C LEU A 168 -4.05 10.85 -3.22
N ASP A 169 -3.09 10.21 -3.86
CA ASP A 169 -2.88 8.77 -3.83
C ASP A 169 -1.89 8.44 -2.71
N ILE A 170 -2.22 7.49 -1.85
CA ILE A 170 -1.32 6.99 -0.80
C ILE A 170 -0.99 5.54 -1.12
N ASN A 171 0.28 5.28 -1.39
CA ASN A 171 0.79 3.94 -1.67
C ASN A 171 1.79 3.58 -0.58
N VAL A 172 1.55 2.48 0.10
CA VAL A 172 2.36 2.04 1.23
C VAL A 172 3.06 0.74 0.90
N TYR A 173 4.35 0.67 1.17
CA TYR A 173 5.18 -0.49 0.90
C TYR A 173 5.96 -0.92 2.13
N ARG A 174 6.07 -2.24 2.31
CA ARG A 174 6.98 -2.88 3.26
C ARG A 174 7.73 -4.00 2.56
N SER A 175 9.01 -4.12 2.83
CA SER A 175 9.83 -5.15 2.20
C SER A 175 10.99 -5.57 3.10
N THR A 176 11.39 -6.84 3.01
CA THR A 176 12.64 -7.35 3.60
C THR A 176 13.89 -6.84 2.87
N ALA A 177 13.75 -6.49 1.58
CA ALA A 177 14.81 -5.88 0.78
C ALA A 177 14.65 -4.35 0.70
N ILE A 178 15.74 -3.65 0.36
CA ILE A 178 15.68 -2.20 0.10
C ILE A 178 14.85 -1.96 -1.17
N VAL A 179 13.75 -1.21 -1.01
CA VAL A 179 12.89 -0.80 -2.12
C VAL A 179 13.41 0.51 -2.69
N THR A 180 13.74 0.54 -3.98
CA THR A 180 14.07 1.78 -4.70
C THR A 180 12.81 2.44 -5.24
N SER A 181 12.81 3.78 -5.37
CA SER A 181 11.66 4.56 -5.88
C SER A 181 11.13 4.08 -7.22
N ASP A 182 12.00 3.55 -8.07
CA ASP A 182 11.67 3.14 -9.44
C ASP A 182 10.86 1.82 -9.50
N SER A 183 10.81 1.08 -8.39
CA SER A 183 10.05 -0.18 -8.29
C SER A 183 8.60 0.01 -7.84
N VAL A 184 8.14 1.26 -7.65
CA VAL A 184 7.00 1.54 -6.80
C VAL A 184 5.81 2.15 -7.52
N ASN A 185 5.75 2.38 -8.81
CA ASN A 185 4.58 3.13 -9.30
C ASN A 185 4.13 2.83 -10.71
N SER A 186 3.24 1.86 -10.82
CA SER A 186 2.19 1.98 -11.84
C SER A 186 0.89 2.34 -11.11
N ARG A 187 0.27 3.45 -11.50
CA ARG A 187 -1.07 3.79 -11.04
C ARG A 187 -2.04 2.69 -11.47
N LEU A 188 -2.90 2.26 -10.57
CA LEU A 188 -3.91 1.26 -10.86
C LEU A 188 -5.23 1.92 -11.27
N ILE A 189 -6.04 1.22 -12.08
CA ILE A 189 -7.33 1.71 -12.59
C ILE A 189 -8.29 2.16 -11.47
N ARG A 190 -8.11 1.67 -10.25
CA ARG A 190 -8.94 2.02 -9.09
C ARG A 190 -8.46 3.24 -8.32
N GLN A 191 -7.31 3.81 -8.64
CA GLN A 191 -6.74 4.98 -7.96
C GLN A 191 -7.17 6.30 -8.58
#